data_29b8368925aef3b86fdca6e4100910b1
#
_entry.id   29b8368925aef3b86fdca6e4100910b1
#
_cell.length_a   1.000
_cell.length_b   1.000
_cell.length_c   1.000
_cell.angle_alpha   90.00
_cell.angle_beta   90.00
_cell.angle_gamma   90.00
#
_symmetry.space_group_name_H-M   'P 1'
#
loop_
_entity.id
_entity.type
_entity.pdbx_description
1 polymer ?
#
loop_
_entity_poly.entity_id
_entity_poly.type
_entity_poly.pdbx_seq_one_letter_code
_entity_poly.pdbx_strand_id
1 'polypeptide(L)'
;MKYAYNKLVRDKIPEAIERTEGRTANYKILNNKEYLQELDRKLFEEAHEFVEEHSVEELADLIEVISAIMNARGLSLEEVEIARKAKSDKKGKFDDKIYLIDVEQEYADEREERELNKEWRNKEW
;
A
#
# COMPACT_ATOMS: atom_id res chain seq x y z
N MET A 1 -26.39 -22.29 -6.47
CA MET A 1 -25.30 -22.20 -5.48
C MET A 1 -24.66 -20.81 -5.54
N LYS A 2 -24.35 -20.22 -4.40
CA LYS A 2 -23.71 -18.91 -4.32
C LYS A 2 -22.28 -19.05 -3.81
N TYR A 3 -21.37 -18.30 -4.43
CA TYR A 3 -19.98 -18.19 -3.96
C TYR A 3 -19.78 -16.75 -3.49
N ALA A 4 -19.52 -16.55 -2.21
CA ALA A 4 -19.33 -15.24 -1.62
C ALA A 4 -17.89 -14.77 -1.77
N TYR A 5 -17.71 -13.58 -2.33
CA TYR A 5 -16.39 -12.93 -2.45
C TYR A 5 -16.22 -11.82 -1.42
N ASN A 6 -17.24 -10.97 -1.24
CA ASN A 6 -17.26 -9.86 -0.27
C ASN A 6 -16.01 -9.00 -0.35
N LYS A 7 -15.66 -8.55 -1.54
CA LYS A 7 -14.46 -7.74 -1.78
C LYS A 7 -14.67 -6.70 -2.88
N LEU A 8 -13.91 -5.64 -2.82
CA LEU A 8 -13.87 -4.64 -3.86
C LEU A 8 -13.28 -5.26 -5.13
N VAL A 9 -13.92 -4.99 -6.27
CA VAL A 9 -13.49 -5.47 -7.58
C VAL A 9 -13.41 -4.30 -8.56
N ARG A 10 -12.68 -4.48 -9.67
CA ARG A 10 -12.62 -3.50 -10.75
C ARG A 10 -13.99 -3.30 -11.37
N ASP A 11 -14.24 -2.12 -11.92
CA ASP A 11 -15.56 -1.66 -12.39
C ASP A 11 -16.23 -2.57 -13.41
N LYS A 12 -15.46 -3.24 -14.24
CA LYS A 12 -16.00 -4.09 -15.32
C LYS A 12 -16.15 -5.56 -14.95
N ILE A 13 -15.85 -5.93 -13.71
CA ILE A 13 -15.88 -7.34 -13.29
C ILE A 13 -17.31 -7.89 -13.24
N PRO A 14 -18.31 -7.21 -12.65
CA PRO A 14 -19.66 -7.75 -12.65
C PRO A 14 -20.19 -8.04 -14.05
N GLU A 15 -20.02 -7.11 -14.99
CA GLU A 15 -20.41 -7.30 -16.39
C GLU A 15 -19.66 -8.47 -17.04
N ALA A 16 -18.37 -8.57 -16.79
CA ALA A 16 -17.54 -9.66 -17.34
C ALA A 16 -18.01 -11.03 -16.84
N ILE A 17 -18.36 -11.15 -15.57
CA ILE A 17 -18.90 -12.40 -15.00
C ILE A 17 -20.18 -12.81 -15.70
N GLU A 18 -21.11 -11.87 -15.87
CA GLU A 18 -22.39 -12.16 -16.52
C GLU A 18 -22.23 -12.49 -18.00
N ARG A 19 -21.41 -11.74 -18.71
CA ARG A 19 -21.23 -11.90 -20.15
C ARG A 19 -20.42 -13.14 -20.53
N THR A 20 -19.31 -13.41 -19.82
CA THR A 20 -18.40 -14.49 -20.19
C THR A 20 -18.68 -15.80 -19.49
N GLU A 21 -19.19 -15.76 -18.26
CA GLU A 21 -19.45 -16.96 -17.46
C GLU A 21 -20.93 -17.34 -17.40
N GLY A 22 -21.83 -16.47 -17.85
CA GLY A 22 -23.27 -16.70 -17.80
C GLY A 22 -23.82 -16.79 -16.38
N ARG A 23 -23.14 -16.21 -15.40
CA ARG A 23 -23.51 -16.22 -13.98
C ARG A 23 -24.03 -14.86 -13.55
N THR A 24 -24.90 -14.84 -12.55
CA THR A 24 -25.41 -13.59 -11.99
C THR A 24 -24.43 -13.04 -10.97
N ALA A 25 -23.98 -11.80 -11.16
CA ALA A 25 -23.13 -11.08 -10.22
C ALA A 25 -23.99 -10.13 -9.37
N ASN A 26 -24.03 -10.37 -8.07
CA ASN A 26 -24.73 -9.49 -7.12
C ASN A 26 -23.70 -8.58 -6.46
N TYR A 27 -23.92 -7.27 -6.55
CA TYR A 27 -23.00 -6.28 -6.04
C TYR A 27 -23.74 -5.06 -5.49
N LYS A 28 -23.04 -4.23 -4.74
CA LYS A 28 -23.55 -2.94 -4.31
C LYS A 28 -22.49 -1.86 -4.54
N ILE A 29 -22.93 -0.61 -4.63
CA ILE A 29 -22.04 0.54 -4.70
C ILE A 29 -21.79 1.02 -3.26
N LEU A 30 -20.54 1.08 -2.86
CA LEU A 30 -20.16 1.50 -1.51
C LEU A 30 -20.31 3.01 -1.34
N ASN A 31 -20.60 3.47 -0.11
CA ASN A 31 -20.44 4.87 0.23
C ASN A 31 -18.95 5.21 0.36
N ASN A 32 -18.62 6.50 0.48
CA ASN A 32 -17.24 6.95 0.50
C ASN A 32 -16.43 6.35 1.66
N LYS A 33 -17.02 6.26 2.85
CA LYS A 33 -16.34 5.70 4.03
C LYS A 33 -16.02 4.22 3.83
N GLU A 34 -16.98 3.45 3.40
CA GLU A 34 -16.80 2.02 3.10
C GLU A 34 -15.77 1.81 1.99
N TYR A 35 -15.84 2.64 0.95
CA TYR A 35 -14.92 2.58 -0.18
C TYR A 35 -13.47 2.78 0.26
N LEU A 36 -13.19 3.80 1.09
CA LEU A 36 -11.85 4.04 1.61
C LEU A 36 -11.33 2.84 2.42
N GLN A 37 -12.18 2.24 3.25
CA GLN A 37 -11.82 1.06 4.04
C GLN A 37 -11.51 -0.15 3.14
N GLU A 38 -12.30 -0.37 2.11
CA GLU A 38 -12.12 -1.50 1.19
C GLU A 38 -10.91 -1.29 0.27
N LEU A 39 -10.58 -0.05 -0.08
CA LEU A 39 -9.34 0.26 -0.80
C LEU A 39 -8.10 -0.08 0.04
N ASP A 40 -8.11 0.26 1.32
CA ASP A 40 -7.00 -0.09 2.22
C ASP A 40 -6.85 -1.62 2.32
N ARG A 41 -7.96 -2.33 2.44
CA ARG A 41 -7.96 -3.79 2.46
C ARG A 41 -7.43 -4.37 1.15
N LYS A 42 -7.84 -3.80 0.03
CA LYS A 42 -7.39 -4.18 -1.31
C LYS A 42 -5.88 -3.96 -1.48
N LEU A 43 -5.35 -2.89 -0.90
CA LEU A 43 -3.91 -2.62 -0.92
C LEU A 43 -3.11 -3.75 -0.28
N PHE A 44 -3.52 -4.22 0.88
CA PHE A 44 -2.89 -5.37 1.54
C PHE A 44 -3.03 -6.66 0.72
N GLU A 45 -4.21 -6.89 0.16
CA GLU A 45 -4.47 -8.06 -0.69
C GLU A 45 -3.53 -8.10 -1.89
N GLU A 46 -3.44 -7.01 -2.65
CA GLU A 46 -2.60 -6.95 -3.85
C GLU A 46 -1.10 -6.97 -3.52
N ALA A 47 -0.70 -6.36 -2.40
CA ALA A 47 0.67 -6.46 -1.92
C ALA A 47 1.06 -7.91 -1.60
N HIS A 48 0.16 -8.64 -0.94
CA HIS A 48 0.34 -10.05 -0.63
C HIS A 48 0.46 -10.89 -1.91
N GLU A 49 -0.43 -10.67 -2.87
CA GLU A 49 -0.42 -11.37 -4.17
C GLU A 49 0.91 -11.12 -4.90
N PHE A 50 1.40 -9.88 -4.89
CA PHE A 50 2.70 -9.58 -5.51
C PHE A 50 3.85 -10.31 -4.82
N VAL A 51 3.85 -10.38 -3.49
CA VAL A 51 4.89 -11.09 -2.74
C VAL A 51 4.89 -12.59 -3.06
N GLU A 52 3.72 -13.18 -3.32
CA GLU A 52 3.61 -14.59 -3.70
C GLU A 52 4.05 -14.84 -5.15
N GLU A 53 3.67 -13.98 -6.08
CA GLU A 53 3.82 -14.21 -7.52
C GLU A 53 5.00 -13.46 -8.15
N HIS A 54 5.33 -12.27 -7.67
CA HIS A 54 6.36 -11.37 -8.23
C HIS A 54 6.18 -11.08 -9.73
N SER A 55 4.95 -11.15 -10.24
CA SER A 55 4.65 -10.93 -11.66
C SER A 55 4.39 -9.46 -11.97
N VAL A 56 4.53 -9.12 -13.25
CA VAL A 56 4.21 -7.78 -13.78
C VAL A 56 2.72 -7.48 -13.54
N GLU A 57 1.84 -8.46 -13.74
CA GLU A 57 0.40 -8.31 -13.57
C GLU A 57 0.04 -7.97 -12.13
N GLU A 58 0.65 -8.64 -11.16
CA GLU A 58 0.39 -8.37 -9.74
C GLU A 58 0.93 -7.00 -9.32
N LEU A 59 2.06 -6.58 -9.87
CA LEU A 59 2.57 -5.24 -9.62
C LEU A 59 1.67 -4.16 -10.24
N ALA A 60 1.14 -4.42 -11.44
CA ALA A 60 0.18 -3.54 -12.09
C ALA A 60 -1.11 -3.41 -11.27
N ASP A 61 -1.61 -4.51 -10.70
CA ASP A 61 -2.77 -4.50 -9.82
C ASP A 61 -2.52 -3.65 -8.57
N LEU A 62 -1.34 -3.75 -7.98
CA LEU A 62 -0.96 -2.95 -6.82
C LEU A 62 -0.92 -1.46 -7.17
N ILE A 63 -0.35 -1.09 -8.31
CA ILE A 63 -0.30 0.30 -8.78
C ILE A 63 -1.72 0.84 -9.03
N GLU A 64 -2.61 0.01 -9.58
CA GLU A 64 -4.01 0.41 -9.81
C GLU A 64 -4.73 0.73 -8.50
N VAL A 65 -4.53 -0.07 -7.47
CA VAL A 65 -5.10 0.21 -6.14
C VAL A 65 -4.53 1.50 -5.56
N ILE A 66 -3.22 1.72 -5.69
CA ILE A 66 -2.57 2.97 -5.24
C ILE A 66 -3.17 4.17 -5.97
N SER A 67 -3.39 4.06 -7.28
CA SER A 67 -4.02 5.11 -8.09
C SER A 67 -5.45 5.41 -7.60
N ALA A 68 -6.23 4.37 -7.32
CA ALA A 68 -7.59 4.52 -6.80
C ALA A 68 -7.60 5.18 -5.41
N ILE A 69 -6.64 4.85 -4.55
CA ILE A 69 -6.48 5.48 -3.24
C ILE A 69 -6.18 6.97 -3.38
N MET A 70 -5.26 7.34 -4.28
CA MET A 70 -4.96 8.74 -4.52
C MET A 70 -6.19 9.52 -4.95
N ASN A 71 -6.94 8.99 -5.92
CA ASN A 71 -8.18 9.63 -6.38
C ASN A 71 -9.21 9.76 -5.27
N ALA A 72 -9.44 8.71 -4.50
CA ALA A 72 -10.43 8.70 -3.44
C ALA A 72 -10.09 9.65 -2.28
N ARG A 73 -8.81 9.86 -2.02
CA ARG A 73 -8.32 10.75 -0.94
C ARG A 73 -7.98 12.17 -1.42
N GLY A 74 -8.20 12.48 -2.69
CA GLY A 74 -7.92 13.79 -3.26
C GLY A 74 -6.44 14.12 -3.36
N LEU A 75 -5.59 13.12 -3.50
CA LEU A 75 -4.15 13.26 -3.69
C LEU A 75 -3.83 13.17 -5.17
N SER A 76 -3.02 14.11 -5.70
CA SER A 76 -2.57 14.04 -7.08
C SER A 76 -1.31 13.17 -7.20
N LEU A 77 -1.13 12.58 -8.37
CA LEU A 77 0.10 11.86 -8.68
C LEU A 77 1.32 12.78 -8.55
N GLU A 78 1.18 14.04 -8.97
CA GLU A 78 2.24 15.03 -8.87
C GLU A 78 2.69 15.27 -7.42
N GLU A 79 1.73 15.45 -6.49
CA GLU A 79 2.04 15.62 -5.07
C GLU A 79 2.79 14.42 -4.50
N VAL A 80 2.35 13.22 -4.84
CA VAL A 80 2.98 11.98 -4.37
C VAL A 80 4.39 11.84 -4.97
N GLU A 81 4.57 12.13 -6.25
CA GLU A 81 5.86 12.07 -6.93
C GLU A 81 6.85 13.11 -6.38
N ILE A 82 6.41 14.32 -6.09
CA ILE A 82 7.24 15.35 -5.46
C ILE A 82 7.75 14.86 -4.10
N ALA A 83 6.87 14.31 -3.29
CA ALA A 83 7.23 13.76 -1.97
C ALA A 83 8.19 12.58 -2.09
N ARG A 84 7.92 11.66 -3.02
CA ARG A 84 8.79 10.50 -3.27
C ARG A 84 10.19 10.92 -3.67
N LYS A 85 10.28 11.85 -4.61
CA LYS A 85 11.57 12.36 -5.11
C LYS A 85 12.34 13.11 -4.01
N ALA A 86 11.67 13.94 -3.23
CA ALA A 86 12.29 14.66 -2.12
C ALA A 86 12.90 13.69 -1.10
N LYS A 87 12.20 12.61 -0.77
CA LYS A 87 12.72 11.57 0.12
C LYS A 87 13.91 10.83 -0.50
N SER A 88 13.84 10.52 -1.78
CA SER A 88 14.96 9.90 -2.51
C SER A 88 16.20 10.79 -2.55
N ASP A 89 16.03 12.08 -2.76
CA ASP A 89 17.13 13.04 -2.79
C ASP A 89 17.77 13.19 -1.41
N LYS A 90 16.99 13.16 -0.34
CA LYS A 90 17.46 13.33 1.03
C LYS A 90 18.03 12.05 1.65
N LYS A 91 17.35 10.94 1.47
CA LYS A 91 17.64 9.67 2.16
C LYS A 91 18.22 8.59 1.24
N GLY A 92 18.17 8.80 -0.07
CA GLY A 92 18.56 7.83 -1.07
C GLY A 92 17.43 6.87 -1.42
N LYS A 93 17.75 5.95 -2.30
CA LYS A 93 16.87 4.86 -2.73
C LYS A 93 17.31 3.57 -2.03
N PHE A 94 17.03 2.42 -2.63
CA PHE A 94 17.37 1.11 -2.08
C PHE A 94 18.45 0.38 -2.88
N ASP A 95 19.07 1.05 -3.85
CA ASP A 95 19.96 0.41 -4.82
C ASP A 95 21.26 -0.12 -4.20
N ASP A 96 21.70 0.47 -3.09
CA ASP A 96 22.93 0.05 -2.41
C ASP A 96 22.74 -1.17 -1.49
N LYS A 97 21.50 -1.66 -1.35
CA LYS A 97 21.16 -2.89 -0.62
C LYS A 97 21.57 -2.85 0.85
N ILE A 98 21.48 -1.67 1.47
CA ILE A 98 21.91 -1.46 2.86
C ILE A 98 20.87 -2.01 3.83
N TYR A 99 21.30 -2.95 4.67
CA TYR A 99 20.50 -3.49 5.77
C TYR A 99 21.09 -2.97 7.08
N LEU A 100 20.38 -2.02 7.71
CA LEU A 100 20.85 -1.41 8.96
C LEU A 100 20.71 -2.42 10.10
N ILE A 101 21.82 -2.78 10.73
CA ILE A 101 21.84 -3.76 11.82
C ILE A 101 21.63 -3.07 13.16
N ASP A 102 22.47 -2.10 13.49
CA ASP A 102 22.38 -1.33 14.72
C ASP A 102 23.00 0.05 14.55
N VAL A 103 22.88 0.87 15.56
CA VAL A 103 23.53 2.17 15.65
C VAL A 103 24.22 2.27 16.99
N GLU A 104 25.54 2.52 16.97
CA GLU A 104 26.32 2.70 18.19
C GLU A 104 26.45 4.17 18.52
N GLN A 105 26.40 4.50 19.81
CA GLN A 105 26.59 5.84 20.32
C GLN A 105 27.13 5.76 21.75
N GLU A 106 28.09 6.64 22.07
CA GLU A 106 28.54 6.82 23.45
C GLU A 106 27.54 7.69 24.21
N TYR A 107 27.17 7.25 25.41
CA TYR A 107 26.24 7.98 26.29
C TYR A 107 26.97 8.54 27.49
N ALA A 108 26.53 9.71 27.97
CA ALA A 108 27.05 10.30 29.20
C ALA A 108 26.60 9.52 30.44
N ASP A 109 25.35 9.00 30.42
CA ASP A 109 24.76 8.17 31.48
C ASP A 109 23.57 7.35 30.95
N GLU A 110 23.02 6.48 31.82
CA GLU A 110 21.88 5.61 31.47
C GLU A 110 20.60 6.37 31.09
N ARG A 111 20.42 7.57 31.61
CA ARG A 111 19.26 8.39 31.31
C ARG A 111 19.33 8.90 29.88
N GLU A 112 20.48 9.43 29.50
CA GLU A 112 20.74 9.89 28.12
C GLU A 112 20.55 8.75 27.14
N GLU A 113 21.07 7.56 27.46
CA GLU A 113 20.90 6.35 26.67
C GLU A 113 19.42 6.04 26.43
N ARG A 114 18.60 6.06 27.50
CA ARG A 114 17.17 5.79 27.38
C ARG A 114 16.43 6.81 26.52
N GLU A 115 16.75 8.09 26.66
CA GLU A 115 16.12 9.16 25.87
C GLU A 115 16.46 9.04 24.38
N LEU A 116 17.72 8.81 24.04
CA LEU A 116 18.19 8.63 22.68
C LEU A 116 17.62 7.38 22.03
N ASN A 117 17.52 6.28 22.77
CA ASN A 117 16.91 5.03 22.26
C ASN A 117 15.44 5.22 21.93
N LYS A 118 14.70 5.99 22.72
CA LYS A 118 13.30 6.34 22.42
C LYS A 118 13.20 7.15 21.14
N GLU A 119 14.05 8.14 20.97
CA GLU A 119 14.08 8.98 19.78
C GLU A 119 14.33 8.14 18.52
N TRP A 120 15.34 7.26 18.57
CA TRP A 120 15.70 6.44 17.42
C TRP A 120 14.65 5.40 17.04
N ARG A 121 13.93 4.83 18.02
CA ARG A 121 12.84 3.88 17.74
C ARG A 121 11.71 4.52 16.95
N ASN A 122 11.49 5.82 17.13
CA ASN A 122 10.41 6.56 16.49
C ASN A 122 10.84 7.25 15.19
N LYS A 123 12.10 7.13 14.80
CA LYS A 123 12.58 7.71 13.54
C LYS A 123 12.19 6.86 12.34
N GLU A 124 11.71 7.54 11.30
CA GLU A 124 11.50 6.95 9.99
C GLU A 124 12.79 7.04 9.17
N TRP A 125 13.27 5.88 8.78
CA TRP A 125 14.47 5.78 7.95
C TRP A 125 14.16 5.39 6.49
#